data_e941e3a1335a3385218fb5055d158b3d
#
_entry.id   e941e3a1335a3385218fb5055d158b3d
#
_cell.length_a   1.000
_cell.length_b   1.000
_cell.length_c   1.000
_cell.angle_alpha   90.00
_cell.angle_beta   90.00
_cell.angle_gamma   90.00
#
_symmetry.space_group_name_H-M   'P 1'
#
loop_
_entity.id
_entity.type
_entity.pdbx_description
1 polymer ?
#
loop_
_entity_poly.entity_id
_entity_poly.type
_entity_poly.pdbx_seq_one_letter_code
_entity_poly.pdbx_strand_id
1 'polypeptide(L)'
;MAWDERTVEQMREEFVRRVLAQEQSKAALCREYGISRPTGDKWIERFQEGESMADRSRAPLTTPGKIPAETEAEIVRIRQLHPAIGAVKLRKIMHDAGYEGLPCARTFNNVFARNGLIEREASQAATPYQRFEKAVPNEMWQADFKGHFQMENGYRCHPLNIIDDCSRFNLCIEALTNETFEAVKPVMDRLFREYGLPFSFLCDNGNPWGTAQSLGYSRFEVWLMELGVLTLHGRPRHPQTQGKEERFNRSFTRECLKGKSFADNNHAQACFDEYRTFYNEVRPHFSLNLDVP
;
A
#
# COMPACT_ATOMS: atom_id res chain seq x y z
N MET A 1 -37.71 24.80 31.76
CA MET A 1 -36.77 25.91 31.55
C MET A 1 -35.96 25.54 30.33
N ALA A 2 -36.02 26.34 29.27
CA ALA A 2 -35.18 26.13 28.08
C ALA A 2 -33.76 26.53 28.46
N TRP A 3 -32.79 25.66 28.10
CA TRP A 3 -31.37 25.98 28.28
C TRP A 3 -31.01 27.08 27.29
N ASP A 4 -30.43 28.18 27.81
CA ASP A 4 -29.98 29.33 27.01
C ASP A 4 -28.61 28.99 26.40
N GLU A 5 -28.62 28.39 25.22
CA GLU A 5 -27.39 27.99 24.46
C GLU A 5 -26.80 29.23 23.76
N ARG A 6 -26.26 30.16 24.51
CA ARG A 6 -25.51 31.27 23.92
C ARG A 6 -24.10 30.84 23.56
N THR A 7 -23.69 31.18 22.35
CA THR A 7 -22.28 31.00 21.95
C THR A 7 -21.39 32.00 22.66
N VAL A 8 -20.12 31.69 22.81
CA VAL A 8 -19.13 32.61 23.40
C VAL A 8 -19.07 33.94 22.63
N GLU A 9 -19.27 33.90 21.33
CA GLU A 9 -19.33 35.09 20.47
C GLU A 9 -20.55 35.99 20.82
N GLN A 10 -21.70 35.38 20.96
CA GLN A 10 -22.91 36.07 21.35
C GLN A 10 -22.79 36.73 22.75
N MET A 11 -22.17 36.04 23.70
CA MET A 11 -21.92 36.60 25.05
C MET A 11 -20.94 37.78 24.99
N ARG A 12 -19.92 37.74 24.12
CA ARG A 12 -19.00 38.86 23.92
C ARG A 12 -19.69 40.07 23.29
N GLU A 13 -20.52 39.86 22.28
CA GLU A 13 -21.31 40.95 21.66
C GLU A 13 -22.28 41.57 22.65
N GLU A 14 -22.98 40.75 23.41
CA GLU A 14 -23.92 41.24 24.44
C GLU A 14 -23.19 42.06 25.51
N PHE A 15 -22.06 41.57 26.02
CA PHE A 15 -21.23 42.32 26.96
C PHE A 15 -20.87 43.69 26.41
N VAL A 16 -20.37 43.79 25.16
CA VAL A 16 -19.99 45.07 24.57
C VAL A 16 -21.17 45.98 24.36
N ARG A 17 -22.30 45.48 23.87
CA ARG A 17 -23.53 46.27 23.68
C ARG A 17 -24.02 46.86 24.99
N ARG A 18 -24.03 46.12 26.10
CA ARG A 18 -24.44 46.56 27.43
C ARG A 18 -23.48 47.63 27.99
N VAL A 19 -22.17 47.51 27.70
CA VAL A 19 -21.17 48.53 28.05
C VAL A 19 -21.43 49.83 27.29
N LEU A 20 -21.65 49.74 25.97
CA LEU A 20 -21.92 50.91 25.12
C LEU A 20 -23.26 51.57 25.42
N ALA A 21 -24.25 50.78 25.81
CA ALA A 21 -25.56 51.30 26.27
C ALA A 21 -25.49 51.89 27.67
N GLN A 22 -24.35 51.88 28.37
CA GLN A 22 -24.17 52.39 29.73
C GLN A 22 -25.18 51.84 30.78
N GLU A 23 -25.63 50.57 30.55
CA GLU A 23 -26.56 49.90 31.46
C GLU A 23 -25.99 49.76 32.87
N GLN A 24 -24.71 49.49 32.96
CA GLN A 24 -23.90 49.34 34.18
C GLN A 24 -22.48 49.84 33.95
N SER A 25 -21.73 50.03 35.05
CA SER A 25 -20.30 50.33 34.91
C SER A 25 -19.54 49.16 34.28
N LYS A 26 -18.56 49.46 33.41
CA LYS A 26 -17.69 48.42 32.79
C LYS A 26 -17.14 47.43 33.83
N ALA A 27 -16.74 47.95 35.01
CA ALA A 27 -16.22 47.11 36.09
C ALA A 27 -17.27 46.13 36.66
N ALA A 28 -18.55 46.54 36.72
CA ALA A 28 -19.64 45.68 37.16
C ALA A 28 -19.96 44.60 36.13
N LEU A 29 -20.04 44.95 34.85
CA LEU A 29 -20.22 44.00 33.74
C LEU A 29 -19.07 43.00 33.61
N CYS A 30 -17.81 43.43 33.75
CA CYS A 30 -16.68 42.50 33.76
C CYS A 30 -16.79 41.45 34.88
N ARG A 31 -17.28 41.83 36.06
CA ARG A 31 -17.53 40.90 37.17
C ARG A 31 -18.69 39.94 36.86
N GLU A 32 -19.77 40.45 36.28
CA GLU A 32 -20.93 39.65 35.88
C GLU A 32 -20.57 38.57 34.86
N TYR A 33 -19.78 38.93 33.85
CA TYR A 33 -19.32 37.99 32.81
C TYR A 33 -18.07 37.20 33.20
N GLY A 34 -17.52 37.37 34.41
CA GLY A 34 -16.36 36.64 34.89
C GLY A 34 -15.06 36.92 34.12
N ILE A 35 -14.91 38.11 33.53
CA ILE A 35 -13.74 38.52 32.74
C ILE A 35 -12.94 39.64 33.42
N SER A 36 -11.63 39.69 33.08
CA SER A 36 -10.80 40.81 33.56
C SER A 36 -11.09 42.08 32.78
N ARG A 37 -10.81 43.26 33.40
CA ARG A 37 -10.98 44.57 32.73
C ARG A 37 -10.22 44.68 31.43
N PRO A 38 -8.91 44.24 31.32
CA PRO A 38 -8.19 44.23 30.05
C PRO A 38 -8.83 43.34 28.99
N THR A 39 -9.46 42.22 29.41
CA THR A 39 -10.21 41.36 28.48
C THR A 39 -11.46 42.09 27.97
N GLY A 40 -12.14 42.81 28.83
CA GLY A 40 -13.29 43.65 28.45
C GLY A 40 -12.89 44.75 27.46
N ASP A 41 -11.79 45.45 27.72
CA ASP A 41 -11.29 46.52 26.84
C ASP A 41 -10.94 45.96 25.45
N LYS A 42 -10.27 44.83 25.37
CA LYS A 42 -9.97 44.13 24.12
C LYS A 42 -11.21 43.83 23.28
N TRP A 43 -12.32 43.38 23.91
CA TRP A 43 -13.53 43.05 23.17
C TRP A 43 -14.30 44.28 22.74
N ILE A 44 -14.25 45.36 23.51
CA ILE A 44 -14.86 46.69 23.16
C ILE A 44 -14.12 47.26 21.94
N GLU A 45 -12.79 47.28 21.95
CA GLU A 45 -11.96 47.76 20.83
C GLU A 45 -12.24 46.99 19.55
N ARG A 46 -12.21 45.65 19.60
CA ARG A 46 -12.53 44.80 18.45
C ARG A 46 -13.91 45.01 17.86
N PHE A 47 -14.90 45.23 18.72
CA PHE A 47 -16.28 45.53 18.28
C PHE A 47 -16.37 46.89 17.60
N GLN A 48 -15.67 47.90 18.12
CA GLN A 48 -15.61 49.24 17.54
C GLN A 48 -14.89 49.30 16.21
N GLU A 49 -13.89 48.41 16.03
CA GLU A 49 -13.15 48.23 14.76
C GLU A 49 -13.91 47.36 13.75
N GLY A 50 -15.08 46.83 14.12
CA GLY A 50 -15.88 45.95 13.24
C GLY A 50 -15.26 44.54 13.02
N GLU A 51 -14.36 44.11 13.91
CA GLU A 51 -13.76 42.80 13.85
C GLU A 51 -14.69 41.70 14.41
N SER A 52 -14.45 40.45 13.95
CA SER A 52 -15.19 39.30 14.47
C SER A 52 -14.94 39.08 15.97
N MET A 53 -16.00 38.75 16.72
CA MET A 53 -15.93 38.39 18.14
C MET A 53 -15.47 36.93 18.39
N ALA A 54 -15.20 36.19 17.31
CA ALA A 54 -14.62 34.86 17.37
C ALA A 54 -13.16 34.85 17.88
N ASP A 55 -12.73 33.73 18.42
CA ASP A 55 -11.31 33.57 18.76
C ASP A 55 -10.44 33.59 17.49
N ARG A 56 -9.38 34.38 17.50
CA ARG A 56 -8.40 34.34 16.42
C ARG A 56 -7.68 32.99 16.46
N SER A 57 -7.36 32.47 15.28
CA SER A 57 -6.55 31.24 15.17
C SER A 57 -5.26 31.39 15.99
N ARG A 58 -4.99 30.38 16.82
CA ARG A 58 -3.70 30.24 17.55
C ARG A 58 -2.62 29.55 16.74
N ALA A 59 -2.92 29.19 15.49
CA ALA A 59 -1.94 28.58 14.61
C ALA A 59 -0.77 29.54 14.35
N PRO A 60 0.47 29.08 14.37
CA PRO A 60 1.61 29.89 14.01
C PRO A 60 1.46 30.47 12.60
N LEU A 61 1.78 31.75 12.40
CA LEU A 61 1.77 32.41 11.09
C LEU A 61 2.76 31.77 10.12
N THR A 62 3.85 31.22 10.66
CA THR A 62 4.85 30.46 9.92
C THR A 62 4.97 29.07 10.52
N THR A 63 4.98 28.05 9.69
CA THR A 63 5.22 26.67 10.11
C THR A 63 6.61 26.25 9.62
N PRO A 64 7.67 26.38 10.46
CA PRO A 64 8.99 25.90 10.12
C PRO A 64 8.91 24.39 9.79
N GLY A 65 9.50 23.97 8.68
CA GLY A 65 9.49 22.56 8.26
C GLY A 65 8.25 22.13 7.46
N LYS A 66 7.39 23.05 7.04
CA LYS A 66 6.38 22.72 6.03
C LYS A 66 7.08 22.37 4.71
N ILE A 67 6.75 21.21 4.17
CA ILE A 67 7.32 20.79 2.88
C ILE A 67 6.88 21.75 1.77
N PRO A 68 7.72 22.00 0.74
CA PRO A 68 7.33 22.78 -0.43
C PRO A 68 6.08 22.21 -1.10
N ALA A 69 5.23 23.07 -1.63
CA ALA A 69 4.01 22.64 -2.31
C ALA A 69 4.29 21.74 -3.53
N GLU A 70 5.39 22.00 -4.22
CA GLU A 70 5.86 21.20 -5.35
C GLU A 70 6.23 19.78 -4.92
N THR A 71 6.96 19.64 -3.80
CA THR A 71 7.31 18.33 -3.24
C THR A 71 6.06 17.56 -2.81
N GLU A 72 5.09 18.25 -2.21
CA GLU A 72 3.81 17.61 -1.84
C GLU A 72 3.02 17.15 -3.05
N ALA A 73 2.91 17.98 -4.08
CA ALA A 73 2.23 17.63 -5.32
C ALA A 73 2.86 16.41 -5.98
N GLU A 74 4.19 16.33 -5.99
CA GLU A 74 4.92 15.21 -6.55
C GLU A 74 4.71 13.91 -5.74
N ILE A 75 4.73 13.99 -4.41
CA ILE A 75 4.39 12.84 -3.54
C ILE A 75 2.97 12.34 -3.83
N VAL A 76 2.01 13.24 -4.01
CA VAL A 76 0.62 12.89 -4.37
C VAL A 76 0.57 12.22 -5.73
N ARG A 77 1.23 12.78 -6.74
CA ARG A 77 1.29 12.23 -8.11
C ARG A 77 1.83 10.81 -8.12
N ILE A 78 2.99 10.58 -7.48
CA ILE A 78 3.61 9.25 -7.42
C ILE A 78 2.73 8.27 -6.61
N ARG A 79 2.07 8.75 -5.54
CA ARG A 79 1.13 7.92 -4.78
C ARG A 79 -0.07 7.48 -5.61
N GLN A 80 -0.57 8.34 -6.51
CA GLN A 80 -1.67 8.01 -7.41
C GLN A 80 -1.28 6.99 -8.48
N LEU A 81 -0.01 7.01 -8.94
CA LEU A 81 0.53 5.98 -9.83
C LEU A 81 0.70 4.63 -9.14
N HIS A 82 1.01 4.64 -7.83
CA HIS A 82 1.25 3.45 -7.03
C HIS A 82 0.38 3.41 -5.77
N PRO A 83 -0.94 3.30 -5.90
CA PRO A 83 -1.88 3.46 -4.77
C PRO A 83 -1.72 2.41 -3.66
N ALA A 84 -1.15 1.25 -3.95
CA ALA A 84 -0.92 0.18 -2.97
C ALA A 84 0.44 0.26 -2.27
N ILE A 85 1.36 1.13 -2.72
CA ILE A 85 2.72 1.25 -2.17
C ILE A 85 2.74 2.17 -0.95
N GLY A 86 3.17 1.68 0.22
CA GLY A 86 3.24 2.47 1.46
C GLY A 86 4.35 3.51 1.46
N ALA A 87 4.26 4.48 2.38
CA ALA A 87 5.13 5.65 2.47
C ALA A 87 6.64 5.36 2.47
N VAL A 88 7.09 4.31 3.18
CA VAL A 88 8.51 3.93 3.26
C VAL A 88 9.05 3.54 1.89
N LYS A 89 8.33 2.67 1.19
CA LYS A 89 8.72 2.21 -0.15
C LYS A 89 8.60 3.33 -1.18
N LEU A 90 7.53 4.13 -1.12
CA LEU A 90 7.34 5.24 -2.04
C LEU A 90 8.47 6.26 -1.92
N ARG A 91 8.88 6.57 -0.68
CA ARG A 91 10.03 7.45 -0.43
C ARG A 91 11.32 6.88 -1.03
N LYS A 92 11.55 5.56 -0.92
CA LYS A 92 12.72 4.89 -1.53
C LYS A 92 12.66 4.99 -3.06
N ILE A 93 11.51 4.69 -3.69
CA ILE A 93 11.32 4.82 -5.14
C ILE A 93 11.65 6.24 -5.62
N MET A 94 11.14 7.27 -4.93
CA MET A 94 11.44 8.66 -5.28
C MET A 94 12.92 9.01 -5.10
N HIS A 95 13.53 8.53 -4.01
CA HIS A 95 14.96 8.72 -3.77
C HIS A 95 15.80 8.10 -4.90
N ASP A 96 15.50 6.86 -5.29
CA ASP A 96 16.23 6.14 -6.34
C ASP A 96 16.00 6.76 -7.73
N ALA A 97 14.87 7.41 -7.93
CA ALA A 97 14.58 8.22 -9.11
C ALA A 97 15.26 9.61 -9.10
N GLY A 98 16.10 9.90 -8.10
CA GLY A 98 16.90 11.14 -8.02
C GLY A 98 16.21 12.31 -7.33
N TYR A 99 15.09 12.12 -6.64
CA TYR A 99 14.50 13.20 -5.84
C TYR A 99 15.29 13.45 -4.57
N GLU A 100 15.78 14.66 -4.40
CA GLU A 100 16.54 15.10 -3.23
C GLU A 100 15.65 15.79 -2.19
N GLY A 101 16.15 15.91 -0.95
CA GLY A 101 15.45 16.64 0.12
C GLY A 101 14.11 16.04 0.54
N LEU A 102 13.86 14.76 0.26
CA LEU A 102 12.61 14.10 0.58
C LEU A 102 12.36 14.03 2.10
N PRO A 103 11.17 14.40 2.56
CA PRO A 103 10.81 14.32 3.97
C PRO A 103 10.78 12.87 4.46
N CYS A 104 10.66 12.67 5.78
CA CYS A 104 10.57 11.33 6.36
C CYS A 104 9.25 10.63 5.99
N ALA A 105 9.20 9.31 6.11
CA ALA A 105 8.02 8.50 5.77
C ALA A 105 6.76 8.89 6.55
N ARG A 106 6.89 9.42 7.79
CA ARG A 106 5.77 9.95 8.56
C ARG A 106 5.12 11.14 7.85
N THR A 107 5.91 12.04 7.29
CA THR A 107 5.41 13.18 6.51
C THR A 107 4.69 12.71 5.25
N PHE A 108 5.19 11.67 4.56
CA PHE A 108 4.46 11.03 3.45
C PHE A 108 3.09 10.53 3.89
N ASN A 109 2.99 9.84 5.03
CA ASN A 109 1.70 9.39 5.56
C ASN A 109 0.76 10.57 5.88
N ASN A 110 1.28 11.68 6.40
CA ASN A 110 0.49 12.88 6.65
C ASN A 110 -0.01 13.50 5.34
N VAL A 111 0.82 13.53 4.29
CA VAL A 111 0.41 13.95 2.94
C VAL A 111 -0.70 13.05 2.41
N PHE A 112 -0.56 11.73 2.52
CA PHE A 112 -1.59 10.78 2.10
C PHE A 112 -2.91 11.01 2.84
N ALA A 113 -2.86 11.20 4.17
CA ALA A 113 -4.05 11.41 4.99
C ALA A 113 -4.82 12.68 4.59
N ARG A 114 -4.13 13.82 4.45
CA ARG A 114 -4.79 15.10 4.13
C ARG A 114 -5.32 15.18 2.70
N ASN A 115 -4.76 14.36 1.78
CA ASN A 115 -5.23 14.25 0.41
C ASN A 115 -6.20 13.07 0.18
N GLY A 116 -6.68 12.40 1.25
CA GLY A 116 -7.65 11.32 1.14
C GLY A 116 -7.11 10.03 0.47
N LEU A 117 -5.78 9.84 0.46
CA LEU A 117 -5.11 8.74 -0.24
C LEU A 117 -4.83 7.52 0.66
N ILE A 118 -5.49 7.45 1.83
CA ILE A 118 -5.41 6.31 2.75
C ILE A 118 -6.71 5.53 2.70
N GLU A 119 -6.68 4.32 2.17
CA GLU A 119 -7.76 3.35 2.36
C GLU A 119 -7.64 2.76 3.78
N ARG A 120 -8.69 2.91 4.59
CA ARG A 120 -8.78 2.27 5.91
C ARG A 120 -9.25 0.83 5.76
N GLU A 121 -8.45 -0.03 5.15
CA GLU A 121 -8.62 -1.46 5.31
C GLU A 121 -8.08 -1.84 6.69
N ALA A 122 -8.87 -2.62 7.45
CA ALA A 122 -8.43 -3.13 8.74
C ALA A 122 -7.10 -3.89 8.56
N SER A 123 -6.03 -3.36 9.13
CA SER A 123 -4.74 -4.01 9.18
C SER A 123 -4.89 -5.23 10.10
N GLN A 124 -5.07 -6.40 9.51
CA GLN A 124 -4.99 -7.66 10.26
C GLN A 124 -3.55 -7.82 10.74
N ALA A 125 -3.38 -7.98 12.05
CA ALA A 125 -2.08 -8.25 12.65
C ALA A 125 -1.51 -9.54 12.03
N ALA A 126 -0.39 -9.42 11.32
CA ALA A 126 0.29 -10.55 10.73
C ALA A 126 0.93 -11.39 11.85
N THR A 127 0.58 -12.66 11.94
CA THR A 127 1.25 -13.62 12.82
C THR A 127 2.70 -13.79 12.37
N PRO A 128 3.71 -13.72 13.25
CA PRO A 128 5.09 -13.94 12.86
C PRO A 128 5.28 -15.42 12.50
N TYR A 129 5.71 -15.66 11.23
CA TYR A 129 6.04 -17.00 10.74
C TYR A 129 7.53 -17.27 10.86
N GLN A 130 7.88 -18.55 11.10
CA GLN A 130 9.26 -19.00 11.04
C GLN A 130 9.74 -18.91 9.58
N ARG A 131 10.68 -18.00 9.32
CA ARG A 131 11.16 -17.69 7.97
C ARG A 131 12.27 -18.67 7.61
N PHE A 132 12.11 -19.39 6.49
CA PHE A 132 13.21 -20.04 5.86
C PHE A 132 13.60 -19.29 4.56
N GLU A 133 14.86 -19.30 4.19
CA GLU A 133 15.37 -18.57 3.05
C GLU A 133 16.58 -19.31 2.50
N LYS A 134 16.63 -19.50 1.18
CA LYS A 134 17.77 -20.09 0.51
C LYS A 134 18.91 -19.08 0.43
N ALA A 135 20.15 -19.59 0.39
CA ALA A 135 21.33 -18.75 0.49
C ALA A 135 21.77 -18.15 -0.84
N VAL A 136 21.47 -18.83 -1.94
CA VAL A 136 21.91 -18.42 -3.29
C VAL A 136 20.76 -18.47 -4.29
N PRO A 137 20.77 -17.59 -5.33
CA PRO A 137 19.82 -17.67 -6.44
C PRO A 137 19.87 -19.03 -7.14
N ASN A 138 18.75 -19.43 -7.74
CA ASN A 138 18.55 -20.72 -8.39
C ASN A 138 18.67 -21.97 -7.48
N GLU A 139 18.84 -21.80 -6.18
CA GLU A 139 18.76 -22.94 -5.25
C GLU A 139 17.33 -23.47 -5.15
N MET A 140 16.34 -22.57 -5.18
CA MET A 140 14.93 -22.95 -5.16
C MET A 140 14.06 -21.92 -5.89
N TRP A 141 13.25 -22.41 -6.82
CA TRP A 141 12.14 -21.64 -7.36
C TRP A 141 10.84 -22.04 -6.69
N GLN A 142 9.96 -21.08 -6.48
CA GLN A 142 8.60 -21.31 -5.98
C GLN A 142 7.61 -20.95 -7.07
N ALA A 143 6.61 -21.81 -7.28
CA ALA A 143 5.56 -21.59 -8.26
C ALA A 143 4.19 -21.76 -7.65
N ASP A 144 3.27 -20.91 -8.06
CA ASP A 144 1.87 -20.96 -7.66
C ASP A 144 0.96 -20.34 -8.72
N PHE A 145 -0.25 -20.87 -8.83
CA PHE A 145 -1.33 -20.22 -9.55
C PHE A 145 -2.07 -19.26 -8.62
N LYS A 146 -2.20 -18.02 -9.03
CA LYS A 146 -2.97 -17.02 -8.25
C LYS A 146 -4.47 -17.36 -8.14
N GLY A 147 -4.90 -18.46 -8.70
CA GLY A 147 -6.28 -18.77 -9.00
C GLY A 147 -6.66 -18.19 -10.35
N HIS A 148 -7.93 -17.85 -10.55
CA HIS A 148 -8.35 -17.34 -11.85
C HIS A 148 -9.28 -16.14 -11.71
N PHE A 149 -9.39 -15.34 -12.78
CA PHE A 149 -10.39 -14.28 -12.93
C PHE A 149 -10.97 -14.29 -14.35
N GLN A 150 -12.18 -13.77 -14.48
CA GLN A 150 -12.85 -13.65 -15.77
C GLN A 150 -12.40 -12.40 -16.51
N MET A 151 -12.11 -12.52 -17.79
CA MET A 151 -11.80 -11.43 -18.71
C MET A 151 -13.07 -10.95 -19.43
N GLU A 152 -13.00 -9.78 -20.09
CA GLU A 152 -14.14 -9.19 -20.81
C GLU A 152 -14.63 -10.05 -21.99
N ASN A 153 -13.72 -10.80 -22.61
CA ASN A 153 -14.04 -11.76 -23.66
C ASN A 153 -14.77 -13.03 -23.18
N GLY A 154 -15.05 -13.13 -21.86
CA GLY A 154 -15.75 -14.26 -21.23
C GLY A 154 -14.88 -15.46 -20.85
N TYR A 155 -13.61 -15.49 -21.28
CA TYR A 155 -12.65 -16.54 -20.89
C TYR A 155 -12.04 -16.24 -19.52
N ARG A 156 -11.41 -17.27 -18.93
CA ARG A 156 -10.69 -17.15 -17.66
C ARG A 156 -9.20 -17.04 -17.89
N CYS A 157 -8.55 -16.14 -17.17
CA CYS A 157 -7.11 -16.07 -17.05
C CYS A 157 -6.68 -16.78 -15.76
N HIS A 158 -5.65 -17.62 -15.85
CA HIS A 158 -5.02 -18.35 -14.75
C HIS A 158 -3.57 -17.88 -14.62
N PRO A 159 -3.28 -16.83 -13.85
CA PRO A 159 -1.92 -16.31 -13.72
C PRO A 159 -1.01 -17.32 -13.02
N LEU A 160 0.03 -17.76 -13.72
CA LEU A 160 1.13 -18.55 -13.18
C LEU A 160 2.23 -17.61 -12.70
N ASN A 161 2.61 -17.71 -11.43
CA ASN A 161 3.70 -16.94 -10.84
C ASN A 161 4.86 -17.85 -10.48
N ILE A 162 6.08 -17.43 -10.80
CA ILE A 162 7.30 -18.14 -10.42
C ILE A 162 8.31 -17.14 -9.88
N ILE A 163 8.80 -17.37 -8.66
CA ILE A 163 9.78 -16.52 -7.99
C ILE A 163 11.01 -17.34 -7.55
N ASP A 164 12.16 -16.70 -7.54
CA ASP A 164 13.35 -17.23 -6.88
C ASP A 164 13.29 -17.00 -5.37
N ASP A 165 13.54 -18.05 -4.59
CA ASP A 165 13.41 -18.03 -3.13
C ASP A 165 14.41 -17.09 -2.45
N CYS A 166 15.64 -17.02 -2.96
CA CYS A 166 16.71 -16.20 -2.39
C CYS A 166 16.54 -14.73 -2.76
N SER A 167 16.59 -14.41 -4.04
CA SER A 167 16.60 -13.05 -4.55
C SER A 167 15.24 -12.34 -4.47
N ARG A 168 14.14 -13.07 -4.43
CA ARG A 168 12.77 -12.59 -4.62
C ARG A 168 12.47 -12.19 -6.07
N PHE A 169 13.39 -12.38 -6.99
CA PHE A 169 13.22 -12.09 -8.40
C PHE A 169 12.00 -12.85 -8.94
N ASN A 170 11.09 -12.15 -9.55
CA ASN A 170 9.97 -12.78 -10.23
C ASN A 170 10.41 -13.21 -11.62
N LEU A 171 10.54 -14.51 -11.80
CA LEU A 171 10.98 -15.12 -13.06
C LEU A 171 9.90 -15.03 -14.13
N CYS A 172 8.61 -15.11 -13.72
CA CYS A 172 7.52 -15.06 -14.67
C CYS A 172 6.18 -14.76 -13.97
N ILE A 173 5.33 -14.00 -14.66
CA ILE A 173 3.89 -13.92 -14.44
C ILE A 173 3.26 -14.21 -15.79
N GLU A 174 2.74 -15.41 -15.98
CA GLU A 174 2.20 -15.84 -17.28
C GLU A 174 0.67 -15.91 -17.23
N ALA A 175 0.03 -15.27 -18.19
CA ALA A 175 -1.42 -15.30 -18.37
C ALA A 175 -1.82 -16.60 -19.10
N LEU A 176 -2.07 -17.67 -18.38
CA LEU A 176 -2.49 -18.94 -18.94
C LEU A 176 -4.02 -19.06 -19.02
N THR A 177 -4.50 -19.89 -19.92
CA THR A 177 -5.92 -20.19 -20.09
C THR A 177 -6.41 -21.36 -19.24
N ASN A 178 -5.48 -22.15 -18.71
CA ASN A 178 -5.75 -23.30 -17.85
C ASN A 178 -4.50 -23.69 -17.04
N GLU A 179 -4.66 -24.60 -16.09
CA GLU A 179 -3.63 -25.06 -15.16
C GLU A 179 -3.21 -26.50 -15.52
N THR A 180 -2.85 -26.75 -16.78
CA THR A 180 -2.41 -28.07 -17.26
C THR A 180 -0.92 -28.15 -17.48
N PHE A 181 -0.38 -29.37 -17.47
CA PHE A 181 1.03 -29.62 -17.79
C PHE A 181 1.41 -29.07 -19.17
N GLU A 182 0.52 -29.25 -20.15
CA GLU A 182 0.69 -28.78 -21.53
C GLU A 182 0.81 -27.28 -21.64
N ALA A 183 0.09 -26.53 -20.77
CA ALA A 183 0.16 -25.07 -20.72
C ALA A 183 1.41 -24.57 -19.98
N VAL A 184 1.82 -25.26 -18.90
CA VAL A 184 2.94 -24.84 -18.04
C VAL A 184 4.29 -25.21 -18.64
N LYS A 185 4.42 -26.40 -19.29
CA LYS A 185 5.69 -26.90 -19.79
C LYS A 185 6.41 -25.93 -20.74
N PRO A 186 5.78 -25.31 -21.75
CA PRO A 186 6.46 -24.35 -22.63
C PRO A 186 7.00 -23.11 -21.89
N VAL A 187 6.28 -22.67 -20.86
CA VAL A 187 6.73 -21.55 -20.01
C VAL A 187 7.99 -21.96 -19.25
N MET A 188 7.97 -23.11 -18.62
CA MET A 188 9.13 -23.64 -17.88
C MET A 188 10.33 -23.89 -18.78
N ASP A 189 10.13 -24.48 -19.98
CA ASP A 189 11.20 -24.68 -20.96
C ASP A 189 11.88 -23.34 -21.35
N ARG A 190 11.09 -22.26 -21.51
CA ARG A 190 11.61 -20.92 -21.76
C ARG A 190 12.44 -20.42 -20.59
N LEU A 191 11.89 -20.50 -19.37
CA LEU A 191 12.56 -20.02 -18.16
C LEU A 191 13.85 -20.79 -17.87
N PHE A 192 13.87 -22.10 -18.06
CA PHE A 192 15.08 -22.91 -17.89
C PHE A 192 16.18 -22.55 -18.90
N ARG A 193 15.82 -22.14 -20.11
CA ARG A 193 16.78 -21.65 -21.11
C ARG A 193 17.32 -20.28 -20.79
N GLU A 194 16.49 -19.42 -20.18
CA GLU A 194 16.82 -18.02 -19.84
C GLU A 194 17.65 -17.93 -18.54
N TYR A 195 17.22 -18.63 -17.50
CA TYR A 195 17.78 -18.52 -16.15
C TYR A 195 18.56 -19.73 -15.66
N GLY A 196 18.57 -20.82 -16.42
CA GLY A 196 19.12 -22.10 -16.00
C GLY A 196 18.13 -22.94 -15.18
N LEU A 197 18.53 -24.15 -14.85
CA LEU A 197 17.75 -25.07 -14.02
C LEU A 197 17.95 -24.74 -12.55
N PRO A 198 16.87 -24.62 -11.73
CA PRO A 198 17.02 -24.53 -10.29
C PRO A 198 17.43 -25.89 -9.71
N PHE A 199 18.07 -25.88 -8.54
CA PHE A 199 18.33 -27.13 -7.82
C PHE A 199 17.04 -27.79 -7.32
N SER A 200 16.06 -26.98 -6.88
CA SER A 200 14.77 -27.47 -6.40
C SER A 200 13.61 -26.57 -6.84
N PHE A 201 12.43 -27.16 -6.92
CA PHE A 201 11.20 -26.51 -7.33
C PHE A 201 10.11 -26.79 -6.30
N LEU A 202 9.62 -25.72 -5.63
CA LEU A 202 8.58 -25.80 -4.63
C LEU A 202 7.24 -25.40 -5.22
N CYS A 203 6.26 -26.27 -5.10
CA CYS A 203 4.89 -26.05 -5.57
C CYS A 203 3.87 -26.63 -4.58
N ASP A 204 2.59 -26.41 -4.83
CA ASP A 204 1.51 -27.05 -4.09
C ASP A 204 1.29 -28.51 -4.56
N ASN A 205 0.24 -29.15 -4.02
CA ASN A 205 -0.13 -30.53 -4.39
C ASN A 205 -1.23 -30.54 -5.47
N GLY A 206 -1.64 -29.40 -5.99
CA GLY A 206 -2.66 -29.28 -7.02
C GLY A 206 -2.14 -29.60 -8.43
N ASN A 207 -3.07 -29.66 -9.39
CA ASN A 207 -2.71 -29.77 -10.81
C ASN A 207 -2.05 -28.47 -11.30
N PRO A 208 -1.00 -28.54 -12.12
CA PRO A 208 -0.34 -29.71 -12.72
C PRO A 208 0.79 -30.31 -11.87
N TRP A 209 1.06 -29.75 -10.71
CA TRP A 209 2.26 -29.98 -9.92
C TRP A 209 2.31 -31.37 -9.31
N GLY A 210 1.19 -31.82 -8.74
CA GLY A 210 1.11 -33.07 -8.01
C GLY A 210 -0.15 -33.85 -8.32
N THR A 211 -0.23 -35.06 -7.75
CA THR A 211 -1.39 -35.91 -7.81
C THR A 211 -2.03 -36.00 -6.42
N ALA A 212 -2.90 -35.06 -6.08
CA ALA A 212 -3.51 -34.96 -4.77
C ALA A 212 -4.27 -36.25 -4.29
N GLN A 213 -4.50 -37.20 -5.17
CA GLN A 213 -5.32 -38.37 -4.92
C GLN A 213 -4.74 -39.72 -5.41
N SER A 214 -3.54 -39.78 -5.96
CA SER A 214 -2.94 -41.04 -6.46
C SER A 214 -1.57 -41.32 -5.83
N LEU A 215 -1.30 -42.59 -5.61
CA LEU A 215 0.05 -43.10 -5.30
C LEU A 215 0.90 -43.02 -6.57
N GLY A 216 1.61 -41.93 -6.78
CA GLY A 216 2.49 -41.80 -7.96
C GLY A 216 2.91 -40.37 -8.21
N TYR A 217 3.75 -40.16 -9.18
CA TYR A 217 4.25 -38.88 -9.61
C TYR A 217 3.39 -38.30 -10.73
N SER A 218 3.17 -36.97 -10.73
CA SER A 218 2.57 -36.27 -11.85
C SER A 218 3.49 -36.26 -13.07
N ARG A 219 2.95 -35.98 -14.26
CA ARG A 219 3.76 -35.79 -15.47
C ARG A 219 4.78 -34.65 -15.32
N PHE A 220 4.42 -33.63 -14.56
CA PHE A 220 5.32 -32.52 -14.26
C PHE A 220 6.46 -32.93 -13.37
N GLU A 221 6.22 -33.69 -12.31
CA GLU A 221 7.27 -34.23 -11.42
C GLU A 221 8.21 -35.14 -12.15
N VAL A 222 7.70 -36.09 -12.97
CA VAL A 222 8.54 -36.99 -13.78
C VAL A 222 9.45 -36.20 -14.71
N TRP A 223 8.89 -35.20 -15.40
CA TRP A 223 9.67 -34.36 -16.29
C TRP A 223 10.77 -33.56 -15.55
N LEU A 224 10.49 -33.01 -14.37
CA LEU A 224 11.48 -32.31 -13.53
C LEU A 224 12.59 -33.30 -13.06
N MET A 225 12.22 -34.53 -12.69
CA MET A 225 13.18 -35.56 -12.31
C MET A 225 14.13 -35.94 -13.49
N GLU A 226 13.61 -36.02 -14.70
CA GLU A 226 14.42 -36.23 -15.91
C GLU A 226 15.44 -35.11 -16.15
N LEU A 227 15.10 -33.89 -15.74
CA LEU A 227 15.99 -32.73 -15.81
C LEU A 227 16.92 -32.61 -14.58
N GLY A 228 16.81 -33.48 -13.59
CA GLY A 228 17.60 -33.43 -12.36
C GLY A 228 17.14 -32.33 -11.33
N VAL A 229 15.94 -31.83 -11.48
CA VAL A 229 15.37 -30.82 -10.57
C VAL A 229 14.58 -31.53 -9.47
N LEU A 230 14.91 -31.24 -8.20
CA LEU A 230 14.20 -31.78 -7.03
C LEU A 230 12.87 -31.11 -6.84
N THR A 231 11.76 -31.83 -6.98
CA THR A 231 10.42 -31.29 -6.68
C THR A 231 10.13 -31.38 -5.19
N LEU A 232 9.66 -30.29 -4.62
CA LEU A 232 9.23 -30.17 -3.23
C LEU A 232 7.78 -29.73 -3.20
N HIS A 233 6.99 -30.34 -2.31
CA HIS A 233 5.60 -29.96 -2.11
C HIS A 233 5.38 -29.28 -0.75
N GLY A 234 4.54 -28.27 -0.72
CA GLY A 234 4.09 -27.68 0.51
C GLY A 234 3.38 -28.71 1.38
N ARG A 235 3.70 -28.75 2.69
CA ARG A 235 2.97 -29.64 3.62
C ARG A 235 1.50 -29.24 3.67
N PRO A 236 0.56 -30.20 3.55
CA PRO A 236 -0.86 -29.91 3.69
C PRO A 236 -1.16 -29.16 5.01
N ARG A 237 -1.90 -28.08 4.95
CA ARG A 237 -2.27 -27.23 6.10
C ARG A 237 -1.11 -26.53 6.83
N HIS A 238 0.09 -26.44 6.24
CA HIS A 238 1.20 -25.64 6.73
C HIS A 238 1.52 -24.49 5.76
N PRO A 239 0.85 -23.33 5.85
CA PRO A 239 1.04 -22.20 4.95
C PRO A 239 2.44 -21.57 5.05
N GLN A 240 3.24 -22.00 6.01
CA GLN A 240 4.59 -21.48 6.25
C GLN A 240 5.58 -21.77 5.10
N THR A 241 5.34 -22.83 4.32
CA THR A 241 6.26 -23.27 3.27
C THR A 241 6.18 -22.40 2.01
N GLN A 242 5.01 -21.78 1.73
CA GLN A 242 4.75 -20.93 0.56
C GLN A 242 4.53 -19.45 0.91
N GLY A 243 4.95 -19.01 2.10
CA GLY A 243 4.71 -17.65 2.58
C GLY A 243 5.30 -16.54 1.69
N LYS A 244 6.26 -16.84 0.81
CA LYS A 244 6.84 -15.90 -0.14
C LYS A 244 5.93 -15.72 -1.36
N GLU A 245 5.43 -16.82 -1.92
CA GLU A 245 4.44 -16.82 -2.97
C GLU A 245 3.13 -16.16 -2.52
N GLU A 246 2.65 -16.49 -1.32
CA GLU A 246 1.46 -15.84 -0.75
C GLU A 246 1.66 -14.32 -0.65
N ARG A 247 2.82 -13.87 -0.21
CA ARG A 247 3.16 -12.44 -0.14
C ARG A 247 3.26 -11.81 -1.53
N PHE A 248 3.87 -12.49 -2.49
CA PHE A 248 3.92 -12.06 -3.88
C PHE A 248 2.50 -11.93 -4.43
N ASN A 249 1.69 -12.99 -4.34
CA ASN A 249 0.31 -13.02 -4.81
C ASN A 249 -0.58 -11.92 -4.20
N ARG A 250 -0.34 -11.59 -2.91
CA ARG A 250 -1.01 -10.45 -2.25
C ARG A 250 -0.60 -9.12 -2.88
N SER A 251 0.69 -8.93 -3.15
CA SER A 251 1.20 -7.73 -3.81
C SER A 251 0.69 -7.64 -5.24
N PHE A 252 0.77 -8.71 -6.01
CA PHE A 252 0.27 -8.80 -7.38
C PHE A 252 -1.23 -8.47 -7.47
N THR A 253 -2.03 -9.05 -6.57
CA THR A 253 -3.46 -8.76 -6.51
C THR A 253 -3.73 -7.28 -6.24
N ARG A 254 -3.03 -6.66 -5.27
CA ARG A 254 -3.28 -5.28 -4.86
C ARG A 254 -2.73 -4.25 -5.84
N GLU A 255 -1.59 -4.54 -6.46
CA GLU A 255 -0.80 -3.60 -7.24
C GLU A 255 -1.06 -3.74 -8.74
N CYS A 256 -1.40 -4.95 -9.23
CA CYS A 256 -1.64 -5.22 -10.63
C CYS A 256 -3.09 -5.52 -10.98
N LEU A 257 -3.79 -6.33 -10.18
CA LEU A 257 -5.13 -6.82 -10.54
C LEU A 257 -6.28 -5.95 -10.01
N LYS A 258 -6.16 -5.41 -8.78
CA LYS A 258 -7.27 -4.71 -8.11
C LYS A 258 -7.77 -3.53 -8.94
N GLY A 259 -9.07 -3.55 -9.26
CA GLY A 259 -9.75 -2.47 -9.96
C GLY A 259 -9.46 -2.41 -11.47
N LYS A 260 -8.81 -3.42 -12.03
CA LYS A 260 -8.61 -3.53 -13.48
C LYS A 260 -9.50 -4.62 -14.08
N SER A 261 -9.92 -4.41 -15.32
CA SER A 261 -10.48 -5.43 -16.19
C SER A 261 -9.53 -5.67 -17.36
N PHE A 262 -9.55 -6.87 -17.91
CA PHE A 262 -8.65 -7.29 -18.99
C PHE A 262 -9.49 -7.76 -20.17
N ALA A 263 -9.25 -7.18 -21.34
CA ALA A 263 -9.99 -7.52 -22.54
C ALA A 263 -9.81 -8.99 -22.94
N ASP A 264 -8.57 -9.46 -22.91
CA ASP A 264 -8.17 -10.82 -23.25
C ASP A 264 -6.82 -11.19 -22.60
N ASN A 265 -6.33 -12.40 -22.90
CA ASN A 265 -5.05 -12.91 -22.38
C ASN A 265 -3.84 -12.06 -22.80
N ASN A 266 -3.84 -11.49 -24.00
CA ASN A 266 -2.73 -10.66 -24.47
C ASN A 266 -2.67 -9.33 -23.71
N HIS A 267 -3.83 -8.71 -23.47
CA HIS A 267 -3.92 -7.52 -22.63
C HIS A 267 -3.50 -7.81 -21.18
N ALA A 268 -3.95 -8.95 -20.62
CA ALA A 268 -3.53 -9.37 -19.28
C ALA A 268 -2.00 -9.57 -19.23
N GLN A 269 -1.41 -10.26 -20.22
CA GLN A 269 0.03 -10.50 -20.29
C GLN A 269 0.83 -9.20 -20.36
N ALA A 270 0.43 -8.27 -21.21
CA ALA A 270 1.11 -6.96 -21.30
C ALA A 270 1.15 -6.24 -19.93
N CYS A 271 0.02 -6.22 -19.21
CA CYS A 271 -0.03 -5.66 -17.86
C CYS A 271 0.82 -6.43 -16.84
N PHE A 272 0.92 -7.75 -16.99
CA PHE A 272 1.75 -8.60 -16.12
C PHE A 272 3.23 -8.34 -16.37
N ASP A 273 3.65 -8.17 -17.62
CA ASP A 273 5.03 -7.87 -18.01
C ASP A 273 5.48 -6.51 -17.47
N GLU A 274 4.61 -5.49 -17.57
CA GLU A 274 4.85 -4.17 -16.96
C GLU A 274 5.00 -4.28 -15.44
N TYR A 275 4.09 -5.04 -14.79
CA TYR A 275 4.15 -5.21 -13.35
C TYR A 275 5.39 -6.01 -12.92
N ARG A 276 5.77 -7.05 -13.66
CA ARG A 276 6.98 -7.84 -13.43
C ARG A 276 8.23 -6.97 -13.50
N THR A 277 8.34 -6.12 -14.50
CA THR A 277 9.43 -5.14 -14.63
C THR A 277 9.46 -4.20 -13.43
N PHE A 278 8.32 -3.62 -13.07
CA PHE A 278 8.20 -2.77 -11.88
C PHE A 278 8.58 -3.53 -10.60
N TYR A 279 8.12 -4.76 -10.42
CA TYR A 279 8.37 -5.58 -9.24
C TYR A 279 9.86 -5.88 -9.07
N ASN A 280 10.56 -6.21 -10.16
CA ASN A 280 11.96 -6.62 -10.16
C ASN A 280 12.94 -5.42 -10.14
N GLU A 281 12.60 -4.30 -10.78
CA GLU A 281 13.57 -3.23 -11.05
C GLU A 281 13.31 -1.95 -10.25
N VAL A 282 12.09 -1.74 -9.76
CA VAL A 282 11.71 -0.46 -9.15
C VAL A 282 11.14 -0.63 -7.74
N ARG A 283 10.45 -1.73 -7.47
CA ARG A 283 9.70 -1.94 -6.24
C ARG A 283 10.61 -2.37 -5.07
N PRO A 284 10.78 -1.55 -4.01
CA PRO A 284 11.62 -1.93 -2.87
C PRO A 284 11.03 -3.10 -2.08
N HIS A 285 11.89 -4.00 -1.60
CA HIS A 285 11.53 -5.18 -0.81
C HIS A 285 12.08 -5.08 0.61
N PHE A 286 11.20 -5.15 1.62
CA PHE A 286 11.64 -5.13 3.03
C PHE A 286 12.57 -6.30 3.38
N SER A 287 12.42 -7.45 2.71
CA SER A 287 13.31 -8.59 2.88
C SER A 287 14.71 -8.38 2.33
N LEU A 288 14.88 -7.44 1.42
CA LEU A 288 16.14 -7.07 0.79
C LEU A 288 16.61 -5.68 1.27
N ASN A 289 16.28 -5.28 2.50
CA ASN A 289 16.63 -3.98 3.07
C ASN A 289 16.20 -2.77 2.21
N LEU A 290 15.05 -2.88 1.56
CA LEU A 290 14.49 -1.91 0.61
C LEU A 290 15.24 -1.84 -0.73
N ASP A 291 16.08 -2.82 -1.06
CA ASP A 291 16.60 -2.97 -2.41
C ASP A 291 15.62 -3.74 -3.31
N VAL A 292 15.92 -3.76 -4.60
CA VAL A 292 15.21 -4.56 -5.60
C VAL A 292 15.79 -5.98 -5.67
N PRO A 293 15.07 -6.95 -6.22
CA PRO A 293 15.54 -8.32 -6.42
C PRO A 293 16.80 -8.46 -7.24
#